data_5e21555e6bfa515f686f64011309b356
#
_entry.id   5e21555e6bfa515f686f64011309b356
#
_cell.length_a   1.000
_cell.length_b   1.000
_cell.length_c   1.000
_cell.angle_alpha   90.00
_cell.angle_beta   90.00
_cell.angle_gamma   90.00
#
_symmetry.space_group_name_H-M   'P 1'
#
loop_
_entity.id
_entity.type
_entity.pdbx_description
1 polymer ?
#
loop_
_entity_poly.entity_id
_entity_poly.type
_entity_poly.pdbx_seq_one_letter_code
_entity_poly.pdbx_strand_id
1 'polypeptide(L)'
;APDFETFDPLPGIGTVIVTMYAHPRVTTVDSDHYGCSLLLMDHLFELGHEQIRYIGGPSFSVDEQFRRAGWQDALERRHIESAEPLEGDWSANSGYEAGRYLAEHDRAMTAIYAANDQMANGAIAALRDSGLRVPEDVSVVGVDDSLDDFVAHNELTTVRFDLHQRGREVFEHAVPEAGTAGKTVAIRIPGQLI
;
A
#
# COMPACT_ATOMS: atom_id res chain seq x y z
N ALA A 1 15.23 10.46 -5.86
CA ALA A 1 16.20 10.53 -6.96
C ALA A 1 16.63 11.99 -7.11
N PRO A 2 17.93 12.32 -7.27
CA PRO A 2 18.40 13.69 -7.39
C PRO A 2 17.72 14.46 -8.53
N ASP A 3 17.29 13.77 -9.57
CA ASP A 3 16.64 14.38 -10.74
C ASP A 3 15.18 14.79 -10.49
N PHE A 4 14.50 14.24 -9.49
CA PHE A 4 13.12 14.60 -9.18
C PHE A 4 13.00 16.05 -8.68
N GLU A 5 13.78 16.44 -7.68
CA GLU A 5 13.70 17.78 -7.08
C GLU A 5 14.17 18.90 -8.05
N THR A 6 15.05 18.55 -8.97
CA THR A 6 15.60 19.49 -9.97
C THR A 6 14.77 19.56 -11.25
N PHE A 7 13.78 18.67 -11.41
CA PHE A 7 12.91 18.68 -12.58
C PHE A 7 12.23 20.05 -12.76
N ASP A 8 12.29 20.58 -13.98
CA ASP A 8 11.70 21.87 -14.35
C ASP A 8 10.71 21.67 -15.51
N PRO A 9 9.42 21.94 -15.32
CA PRO A 9 8.43 21.75 -16.36
C PRO A 9 8.67 22.75 -17.52
N LEU A 10 8.40 22.32 -18.75
CA LEU A 10 8.51 23.20 -19.91
C LEU A 10 7.45 24.30 -19.82
N PRO A 11 7.84 25.57 -20.13
CA PRO A 11 6.89 26.69 -20.14
C PRO A 11 5.72 26.43 -21.08
N GLY A 12 4.51 26.71 -20.62
CA GLY A 12 3.28 26.53 -21.39
C GLY A 12 2.78 25.10 -21.55
N ILE A 13 3.45 24.11 -20.96
CA ILE A 13 3.01 22.73 -20.93
C ILE A 13 2.52 22.39 -19.52
N GLY A 14 1.22 22.03 -19.39
CA GLY A 14 0.68 21.51 -18.16
C GLY A 14 1.37 20.20 -17.79
N THR A 15 1.91 20.15 -16.58
CA THR A 15 2.69 19.00 -16.11
C THR A 15 2.20 18.58 -14.72
N VAL A 16 1.90 17.29 -14.58
CA VAL A 16 1.57 16.63 -13.30
C VAL A 16 2.46 15.40 -13.15
N ILE A 17 2.96 15.17 -11.96
CA ILE A 17 3.74 13.97 -11.66
C ILE A 17 2.90 13.06 -10.74
N VAL A 18 2.78 11.79 -11.11
CA VAL A 18 2.13 10.79 -10.25
C VAL A 18 3.18 10.26 -9.28
N THR A 19 3.10 10.68 -8.03
CA THR A 19 4.01 10.29 -6.96
C THR A 19 3.51 10.75 -5.60
N MET A 20 3.87 10.03 -4.55
CA MET A 20 3.65 10.42 -3.15
C MET A 20 4.51 11.59 -2.69
N TYR A 21 5.63 11.88 -3.35
CA TYR A 21 6.48 13.01 -2.96
C TYR A 21 5.88 14.34 -3.43
N ALA A 22 5.97 15.37 -2.59
CA ALA A 22 5.66 16.74 -3.02
C ALA A 22 6.79 17.30 -3.87
N HIS A 23 6.43 18.15 -4.86
CA HIS A 23 7.40 18.83 -5.72
C HIS A 23 7.21 20.34 -5.63
N PRO A 24 8.30 21.16 -5.59
CA PRO A 24 8.18 22.60 -5.38
C PRO A 24 7.57 23.36 -6.56
N ARG A 25 7.62 22.82 -7.79
CA ARG A 25 7.25 23.51 -9.03
C ARG A 25 6.20 22.79 -9.87
N VAL A 26 5.81 21.58 -9.49
CA VAL A 26 4.85 20.75 -10.25
C VAL A 26 3.82 20.16 -9.30
N THR A 27 2.56 20.17 -9.69
CA THR A 27 1.52 19.46 -8.96
C THR A 27 1.81 17.97 -8.98
N THR A 28 1.69 17.33 -7.84
CA THR A 28 1.81 15.88 -7.69
C THR A 28 0.50 15.28 -7.22
N VAL A 29 0.12 14.16 -7.83
CA VAL A 29 -1.12 13.45 -7.50
C VAL A 29 -0.79 11.98 -7.30
N ASP A 30 -1.26 11.38 -6.22
CA ASP A 30 -1.17 9.93 -6.03
C ASP A 30 -2.24 9.42 -5.07
N SER A 31 -2.38 8.10 -4.97
CA SER A 31 -3.10 7.45 -3.88
C SER A 31 -2.33 7.64 -2.56
N ASP A 32 -3.05 7.76 -1.44
CA ASP A 32 -2.41 7.90 -0.12
C ASP A 32 -1.94 6.54 0.40
N HIS A 33 -0.75 6.11 -0.06
CA HIS A 33 -0.15 4.84 0.34
C HIS A 33 0.24 4.78 1.81
N TYR A 34 0.56 5.91 2.44
CA TYR A 34 0.82 5.97 3.87
C TYR A 34 -0.48 5.86 4.68
N GLY A 35 -1.50 6.63 4.32
CA GLY A 35 -2.80 6.59 4.98
C GLY A 35 -3.50 5.25 4.84
N CYS A 36 -3.34 4.54 3.71
CA CYS A 36 -3.92 3.20 3.55
C CYS A 36 -3.35 2.21 4.56
N SER A 37 -2.04 2.31 4.87
CA SER A 37 -1.43 1.44 5.88
C SER A 37 -1.97 1.74 7.28
N LEU A 38 -2.18 3.01 7.60
CA LEU A 38 -2.80 3.38 8.88
C LEU A 38 -4.21 2.79 9.00
N LEU A 39 -5.03 2.84 7.92
CA LEU A 39 -6.37 2.25 7.91
C LEU A 39 -6.34 0.74 8.18
N LEU A 40 -5.45 0.00 7.51
CA LEU A 40 -5.31 -1.45 7.71
C LEU A 40 -4.78 -1.79 9.11
N MET A 41 -3.80 -1.03 9.60
CA MET A 41 -3.24 -1.25 10.92
C MET A 41 -4.26 -0.95 12.02
N ASP A 42 -5.04 0.13 11.88
CA ASP A 42 -6.10 0.46 12.83
C ASP A 42 -7.17 -0.65 12.84
N HIS A 43 -7.57 -1.16 11.67
CA HIS A 43 -8.49 -2.30 11.56
C HIS A 43 -7.95 -3.55 12.27
N LEU A 44 -6.68 -3.93 12.03
CA LEU A 44 -6.07 -5.08 12.70
C LEU A 44 -5.97 -4.88 14.21
N PHE A 45 -5.66 -3.67 14.68
CA PHE A 45 -5.65 -3.36 16.11
C PHE A 45 -7.04 -3.40 16.74
N GLU A 46 -8.09 -2.96 16.05
CA GLU A 46 -9.47 -3.06 16.51
C GLU A 46 -9.92 -4.51 16.69
N LEU A 47 -9.37 -5.43 15.87
CA LEU A 47 -9.55 -6.87 16.00
C LEU A 47 -8.69 -7.52 17.10
N GLY A 48 -7.81 -6.73 17.75
CA GLY A 48 -6.97 -7.19 18.86
C GLY A 48 -5.61 -7.76 18.42
N HIS A 49 -5.20 -7.60 17.18
CA HIS A 49 -3.89 -8.05 16.71
C HIS A 49 -2.76 -7.12 17.18
N GLU A 50 -1.71 -7.71 17.74
CA GLU A 50 -0.47 -7.01 18.12
C GLU A 50 0.77 -7.62 17.43
N GLN A 51 0.70 -8.91 17.07
CA GLN A 51 1.78 -9.62 16.37
C GLN A 51 1.55 -9.62 14.88
N ILE A 52 1.71 -8.43 14.27
CA ILE A 52 1.42 -8.17 12.86
C ILE A 52 2.71 -8.20 12.05
N ARG A 53 2.80 -9.09 11.07
CA ARG A 53 3.94 -9.20 10.15
C ARG A 53 3.66 -8.45 8.87
N TYR A 54 4.72 -7.95 8.23
CA TYR A 54 4.62 -7.19 7.00
C TYR A 54 5.33 -7.91 5.85
N ILE A 55 4.61 -8.09 4.75
CA ILE A 55 5.17 -8.57 3.48
C ILE A 55 5.12 -7.38 2.52
N GLY A 56 6.26 -6.75 2.29
CA GLY A 56 6.42 -5.57 1.45
C GLY A 56 6.66 -5.90 -0.01
N GLY A 57 6.57 -4.88 -0.85
CA GLY A 57 7.04 -4.92 -2.22
C GLY A 57 8.56 -4.63 -2.32
N PRO A 58 9.08 -4.43 -3.56
CA PRO A 58 10.47 -4.05 -3.76
C PRO A 58 10.81 -2.74 -3.05
N SER A 59 11.89 -2.74 -2.29
CA SER A 59 12.30 -1.62 -1.42
C SER A 59 12.57 -0.29 -2.16
N PHE A 60 12.84 -0.37 -3.48
CA PHE A 60 13.00 0.81 -4.33
C PHE A 60 11.66 1.45 -4.77
N SER A 61 10.52 0.76 -4.59
CA SER A 61 9.21 1.29 -4.97
C SER A 61 8.77 2.40 -4.01
N VAL A 62 8.28 3.50 -4.56
CA VAL A 62 7.74 4.62 -3.78
C VAL A 62 6.54 4.17 -2.94
N ASP A 63 5.63 3.41 -3.54
CA ASP A 63 4.43 2.91 -2.86
C ASP A 63 4.80 2.06 -1.65
N GLU A 64 5.77 1.15 -1.83
CA GLU A 64 6.30 0.31 -0.76
C GLU A 64 6.89 1.15 0.38
N GLN A 65 7.71 2.15 0.07
CA GLN A 65 8.32 3.00 1.09
C GLN A 65 7.29 3.68 1.99
N PHE A 66 6.20 4.18 1.39
CA PHE A 66 5.12 4.82 2.15
C PHE A 66 4.24 3.81 2.88
N ARG A 67 3.93 2.66 2.27
CA ARG A 67 3.16 1.59 2.94
C ARG A 67 3.93 1.06 4.15
N ARG A 68 5.20 0.76 3.99
CA ARG A 68 6.09 0.31 5.09
C ARG A 68 6.18 1.34 6.21
N ALA A 69 6.38 2.62 5.86
CA ALA A 69 6.43 3.70 6.86
C ALA A 69 5.14 3.78 7.68
N GLY A 70 3.98 3.69 7.03
CA GLY A 70 2.68 3.69 7.73
C GLY A 70 2.51 2.49 8.67
N TRP A 71 2.93 1.29 8.25
CA TRP A 71 2.93 0.10 9.11
C TRP A 71 3.86 0.29 10.33
N GLN A 72 5.10 0.75 10.12
CA GLN A 72 6.06 0.99 11.21
C GLN A 72 5.55 2.03 12.20
N ASP A 73 5.09 3.19 11.71
CA ASP A 73 4.59 4.26 12.55
C ASP A 73 3.35 3.84 13.36
N ALA A 74 2.49 3.01 12.79
CA ALA A 74 1.31 2.49 13.48
C ALA A 74 1.68 1.58 14.67
N LEU A 75 2.69 0.73 14.53
CA LEU A 75 3.24 -0.09 15.61
C LEU A 75 3.94 0.77 16.67
N GLU A 76 4.78 1.74 16.24
CA GLU A 76 5.52 2.63 17.13
C GLU A 76 4.58 3.45 18.02
N ARG A 77 3.51 4.01 17.48
CA ARG A 77 2.48 4.75 18.24
C ARG A 77 1.84 3.94 19.37
N ARG A 78 1.83 2.61 19.24
CA ARG A 78 1.32 1.68 20.25
C ARG A 78 2.42 1.04 21.11
N HIS A 79 3.67 1.45 20.90
CA HIS A 79 4.85 0.88 21.58
C HIS A 79 5.00 -0.63 21.36
N ILE A 80 4.57 -1.11 20.17
CA ILE A 80 4.74 -2.50 19.73
C ILE A 80 6.03 -2.58 18.92
N GLU A 81 6.89 -3.53 19.27
CA GLU A 81 8.13 -3.78 18.53
C GLU A 81 7.81 -4.38 17.16
N SER A 82 8.32 -3.77 16.09
CA SER A 82 8.15 -4.29 14.73
C SER A 82 9.11 -5.45 14.46
N ALA A 83 8.60 -6.52 13.87
CA ALA A 83 9.46 -7.55 13.31
C ALA A 83 10.13 -7.05 12.02
N GLU A 84 11.20 -7.73 11.58
CA GLU A 84 11.83 -7.43 10.29
C GLU A 84 10.84 -7.70 9.14
N PRO A 85 10.59 -6.72 8.27
CA PRO A 85 9.69 -6.91 7.13
C PRO A 85 10.28 -7.87 6.10
N LEU A 86 9.44 -8.70 5.49
CA LEU A 86 9.84 -9.53 4.38
C LEU A 86 9.65 -8.78 3.06
N GLU A 87 10.65 -8.85 2.16
CA GLU A 87 10.57 -8.22 0.85
C GLU A 87 10.02 -9.19 -0.19
N GLY A 88 8.98 -8.77 -0.91
CA GLY A 88 8.41 -9.43 -2.07
C GLY A 88 8.66 -8.62 -3.35
N ASP A 89 8.04 -9.06 -4.44
CA ASP A 89 8.18 -8.48 -5.78
C ASP A 89 6.82 -8.13 -6.43
N TRP A 90 5.78 -7.95 -5.61
CA TRP A 90 4.39 -7.76 -5.96
C TRP A 90 3.66 -9.00 -6.48
N SER A 91 4.36 -10.11 -6.76
CA SER A 91 3.74 -11.34 -7.25
C SER A 91 3.13 -12.18 -6.13
N ALA A 92 2.10 -12.97 -6.49
CA ALA A 92 1.53 -13.96 -5.56
C ALA A 92 2.58 -15.00 -5.15
N ASN A 93 3.55 -15.32 -6.01
CA ASN A 93 4.62 -16.27 -5.68
C ASN A 93 5.52 -15.75 -4.55
N SER A 94 5.93 -14.47 -4.61
CA SER A 94 6.72 -13.89 -3.51
C SER A 94 5.93 -13.83 -2.19
N GLY A 95 4.63 -13.54 -2.27
CA GLY A 95 3.73 -13.62 -1.11
C GLY A 95 3.63 -15.04 -0.54
N TYR A 96 3.56 -16.06 -1.40
CA TYR A 96 3.54 -17.46 -1.00
C TYR A 96 4.83 -17.87 -0.28
N GLU A 97 6.00 -17.52 -0.83
CA GLU A 97 7.28 -17.84 -0.19
C GLU A 97 7.45 -17.13 1.16
N ALA A 98 7.03 -15.86 1.26
CA ALA A 98 7.05 -15.12 2.52
C ALA A 98 6.07 -15.73 3.55
N GLY A 99 4.84 -16.05 3.14
CA GLY A 99 3.84 -16.71 4.00
C GLY A 99 4.29 -18.07 4.51
N ARG A 100 4.92 -18.87 3.64
CA ARG A 100 5.51 -20.17 4.02
C ARG A 100 6.63 -19.98 5.04
N TYR A 101 7.55 -19.04 4.81
CA TYR A 101 8.62 -18.73 5.77
C TYR A 101 8.04 -18.34 7.14
N LEU A 102 7.04 -17.47 7.17
CA LEU A 102 6.39 -17.04 8.43
C LEU A 102 5.71 -18.22 9.13
N ALA A 103 4.98 -19.08 8.40
CA ALA A 103 4.34 -20.25 8.97
C ALA A 103 5.32 -21.24 9.62
N GLU A 104 6.52 -21.36 9.06
CA GLU A 104 7.58 -22.24 9.55
C GLU A 104 8.35 -21.64 10.75
N HIS A 105 8.57 -20.31 10.77
CA HIS A 105 9.53 -19.68 11.68
C HIS A 105 8.92 -18.74 12.72
N ASP A 106 7.66 -18.31 12.53
CA ASP A 106 7.03 -17.36 13.46
C ASP A 106 5.65 -17.84 13.93
N ARG A 107 5.66 -18.57 15.03
CA ARG A 107 4.44 -19.10 15.67
C ARG A 107 3.68 -18.05 16.48
N ALA A 108 4.26 -16.88 16.70
CA ALA A 108 3.64 -15.81 17.48
C ALA A 108 2.80 -14.85 16.63
N MET A 109 2.96 -14.87 15.31
CA MET A 109 2.19 -13.99 14.42
C MET A 109 0.70 -14.28 14.54
N THR A 110 -0.10 -13.23 14.55
CA THR A 110 -1.57 -13.31 14.54
C THR A 110 -2.18 -12.67 13.30
N ALA A 111 -1.42 -11.82 12.61
CA ALA A 111 -1.85 -11.22 11.36
C ALA A 111 -0.68 -10.97 10.41
N ILE A 112 -1.00 -10.93 9.11
CA ILE A 112 -0.10 -10.51 8.04
C ILE A 112 -0.74 -9.31 7.32
N TYR A 113 0.02 -8.23 7.22
CA TYR A 113 -0.26 -7.16 6.28
C TYR A 113 0.64 -7.33 5.05
N ALA A 114 0.05 -7.74 3.93
CA ALA A 114 0.72 -7.80 2.64
C ALA A 114 0.51 -6.51 1.86
N ALA A 115 1.58 -5.96 1.30
CA ALA A 115 1.54 -4.65 0.65
C ALA A 115 0.75 -4.59 -0.67
N ASN A 116 0.29 -5.73 -1.21
CA ASN A 116 -0.74 -5.79 -2.23
C ASN A 116 -1.56 -7.09 -2.13
N ASP A 117 -2.68 -7.15 -2.84
CA ASP A 117 -3.61 -8.29 -2.81
C ASP A 117 -3.02 -9.56 -3.41
N GLN A 118 -2.16 -9.46 -4.43
CA GLN A 118 -1.54 -10.63 -5.04
C GLN A 118 -0.64 -11.34 -4.03
N MET A 119 0.21 -10.60 -3.29
CA MET A 119 1.04 -11.17 -2.23
C MET A 119 0.18 -11.67 -1.06
N ALA A 120 -0.90 -10.95 -0.71
CA ALA A 120 -1.84 -11.41 0.31
C ALA A 120 -2.43 -12.78 -0.04
N ASN A 121 -2.90 -12.95 -1.28
CA ASN A 121 -3.46 -14.22 -1.75
C ASN A 121 -2.40 -15.34 -1.76
N GLY A 122 -1.16 -15.03 -2.14
CA GLY A 122 -0.04 -15.97 -2.05
C GLY A 122 0.22 -16.42 -0.62
N ALA A 123 0.27 -15.46 0.33
CA ALA A 123 0.46 -15.76 1.74
C ALA A 123 -0.68 -16.61 2.32
N ILE A 124 -1.94 -16.32 1.96
CA ILE A 124 -3.10 -17.14 2.35
C ILE A 124 -2.94 -18.58 1.87
N ALA A 125 -2.53 -18.78 0.63
CA ALA A 125 -2.30 -20.14 0.10
C ALA A 125 -1.21 -20.87 0.89
N ALA A 126 -0.09 -20.22 1.18
CA ALA A 126 1.01 -20.80 1.94
C ALA A 126 0.63 -21.15 3.38
N LEU A 127 -0.13 -20.28 4.06
CA LEU A 127 -0.64 -20.53 5.40
C LEU A 127 -1.54 -21.78 5.43
N ARG A 128 -2.47 -21.90 4.46
CA ARG A 128 -3.38 -23.04 4.33
C ARG A 128 -2.63 -24.32 4.03
N ASP A 129 -1.64 -24.30 3.14
CA ASP A 129 -0.77 -25.45 2.85
C ASP A 129 0.07 -25.88 4.07
N SER A 130 0.35 -24.94 4.99
CA SER A 130 1.03 -25.17 6.26
C SER A 130 0.08 -25.62 7.39
N GLY A 131 -1.22 -25.80 7.09
CA GLY A 131 -2.23 -26.26 8.03
C GLY A 131 -2.81 -25.18 8.95
N LEU A 132 -2.55 -23.89 8.65
CA LEU A 132 -3.12 -22.76 9.37
C LEU A 132 -4.42 -22.29 8.69
N ARG A 133 -5.41 -21.94 9.49
CA ARG A 133 -6.70 -21.42 9.01
C ARG A 133 -6.61 -19.91 8.90
N VAL A 134 -7.16 -19.38 7.83
CA VAL A 134 -7.27 -17.93 7.58
C VAL A 134 -8.76 -17.62 7.45
N PRO A 135 -9.34 -16.77 8.30
CA PRO A 135 -8.65 -15.88 9.27
C PRO A 135 -8.48 -16.42 10.70
N GLU A 136 -8.93 -17.64 11.05
CA GLU A 136 -9.11 -18.10 12.43
C GLU A 136 -7.81 -18.24 13.22
N ASP A 137 -6.71 -18.65 12.58
CA ASP A 137 -5.39 -18.77 13.20
C ASP A 137 -4.50 -17.57 12.88
N VAL A 138 -4.60 -17.03 11.65
CA VAL A 138 -3.85 -15.85 11.18
C VAL A 138 -4.74 -15.02 10.25
N SER A 139 -4.98 -13.76 10.57
CA SER A 139 -5.64 -12.81 9.69
C SER A 139 -4.69 -12.31 8.60
N VAL A 140 -5.20 -12.06 7.38
CA VAL A 140 -4.41 -11.51 6.29
C VAL A 140 -5.17 -10.34 5.68
N VAL A 141 -4.47 -9.21 5.47
CA VAL A 141 -4.99 -8.03 4.78
C VAL A 141 -4.12 -7.66 3.60
N GLY A 142 -4.72 -7.06 2.59
CA GLY A 142 -4.07 -6.63 1.35
C GLY A 142 -4.27 -5.14 1.04
N VAL A 143 -3.85 -4.74 -0.16
CA VAL A 143 -4.05 -3.39 -0.72
C VAL A 143 -4.34 -3.53 -2.21
N ASP A 144 -5.12 -2.62 -2.76
CA ASP A 144 -5.46 -2.33 -4.15
C ASP A 144 -6.87 -2.78 -4.57
N ASP A 145 -7.49 -3.74 -3.88
CA ASP A 145 -8.78 -4.35 -4.26
C ASP A 145 -8.77 -4.86 -5.72
N SER A 146 -7.70 -5.57 -6.06
CA SER A 146 -7.37 -5.93 -7.45
C SER A 146 -7.72 -7.37 -7.82
N LEU A 147 -8.29 -8.17 -6.91
CA LEU A 147 -8.57 -9.59 -7.14
C LEU A 147 -10.01 -9.90 -7.51
N ASP A 148 -10.95 -8.98 -7.37
CA ASP A 148 -12.39 -9.23 -7.59
C ASP A 148 -12.71 -9.80 -8.97
N ASP A 149 -11.95 -9.40 -10.01
CA ASP A 149 -12.13 -9.91 -11.37
C ASP A 149 -11.50 -11.31 -11.60
N PHE A 150 -10.65 -11.78 -10.66
CA PHE A 150 -9.84 -12.99 -10.84
C PHE A 150 -10.13 -14.08 -9.82
N VAL A 151 -10.61 -13.72 -8.64
CA VAL A 151 -10.89 -14.63 -7.53
C VAL A 151 -12.37 -14.63 -7.23
N ALA A 152 -13.04 -15.76 -7.49
CA ALA A 152 -14.45 -15.91 -7.14
C ALA A 152 -14.65 -15.84 -5.62
N HIS A 153 -15.61 -15.05 -5.16
CA HIS A 153 -15.88 -14.84 -3.73
C HIS A 153 -14.63 -14.37 -2.98
N ASN A 154 -13.99 -13.31 -3.48
CA ASN A 154 -12.88 -12.67 -2.78
C ASN A 154 -13.37 -12.10 -1.46
N GLU A 155 -12.86 -12.63 -0.34
CA GLU A 155 -13.20 -12.22 1.03
C GLU A 155 -12.00 -11.49 1.69
N LEU A 156 -11.01 -11.09 0.89
CA LEU A 156 -9.83 -10.41 1.40
C LEU A 156 -10.18 -8.99 1.87
N THR A 157 -9.94 -8.70 3.13
CA THR A 157 -9.94 -7.32 3.62
C THR A 157 -8.79 -6.57 2.97
N THR A 158 -9.12 -5.48 2.28
CA THR A 158 -8.16 -4.71 1.47
C THR A 158 -8.48 -3.21 1.52
N VAL A 159 -7.61 -2.38 0.97
CA VAL A 159 -7.88 -0.95 0.75
C VAL A 159 -8.03 -0.69 -0.74
N ARG A 160 -9.18 -0.16 -1.12
CA ARG A 160 -9.48 0.30 -2.49
C ARG A 160 -9.12 1.77 -2.64
N PHE A 161 -8.43 2.10 -3.74
CA PHE A 161 -8.20 3.49 -4.17
C PHE A 161 -9.15 3.89 -5.29
N ASP A 162 -9.68 5.12 -5.24
CA ASP A 162 -10.46 5.69 -6.36
C ASP A 162 -9.52 6.14 -7.49
N LEU A 163 -9.20 5.19 -8.39
CA LEU A 163 -8.35 5.45 -9.55
C LEU A 163 -9.01 6.42 -10.56
N HIS A 164 -10.36 6.48 -10.59
CA HIS A 164 -11.08 7.44 -11.42
C HIS A 164 -10.90 8.87 -10.87
N GLN A 165 -10.98 9.05 -9.56
CA GLN A 165 -10.69 10.34 -8.94
C GLN A 165 -9.24 10.74 -9.20
N ARG A 166 -8.27 9.83 -9.01
CA ARG A 166 -6.86 10.09 -9.30
C ARG A 166 -6.66 10.54 -10.75
N GLY A 167 -7.30 9.84 -11.70
CA GLY A 167 -7.26 10.21 -13.11
C GLY A 167 -7.85 11.60 -13.40
N ARG A 168 -8.96 11.97 -12.77
CA ARG A 168 -9.56 13.31 -12.89
C ARG A 168 -8.61 14.38 -12.36
N GLU A 169 -8.07 14.22 -11.16
CA GLU A 169 -7.12 15.17 -10.58
C GLU A 169 -5.88 15.37 -11.46
N VAL A 170 -5.33 14.29 -12.00
CA VAL A 170 -4.21 14.38 -12.95
C VAL A 170 -4.60 15.19 -14.18
N PHE A 171 -5.77 14.93 -14.78
CA PHE A 171 -6.22 15.61 -15.97
C PHE A 171 -6.50 17.11 -15.72
N GLU A 172 -7.25 17.45 -14.68
CA GLU A 172 -7.63 18.82 -14.33
C GLU A 172 -6.42 19.71 -14.05
N HIS A 173 -5.38 19.16 -13.42
CA HIS A 173 -4.17 19.90 -13.13
C HIS A 173 -3.15 19.93 -14.30
N ALA A 174 -3.23 18.96 -15.22
CA ALA A 174 -2.42 18.97 -16.43
C ALA A 174 -2.99 19.89 -17.53
N VAL A 175 -4.30 20.16 -17.51
CA VAL A 175 -5.00 21.00 -18.49
C VAL A 175 -5.66 22.19 -17.79
N PRO A 176 -4.89 23.14 -17.24
CA PRO A 176 -5.46 24.28 -16.54
C PRO A 176 -6.27 25.16 -17.48
N GLU A 177 -7.36 25.75 -16.98
CA GLU A 177 -8.13 26.74 -17.72
C GLU A 177 -7.23 27.93 -18.14
N ALA A 178 -7.45 28.44 -19.36
CA ALA A 178 -6.66 29.54 -19.91
C ALA A 178 -6.69 30.77 -18.98
N GLY A 179 -5.53 31.15 -18.45
CA GLY A 179 -5.37 32.30 -17.56
C GLY A 179 -5.24 31.99 -16.07
N THR A 180 -5.40 30.75 -15.65
CA THR A 180 -5.12 30.33 -14.26
C THR A 180 -3.73 29.71 -14.17
N ALA A 181 -2.75 30.48 -13.70
CA ALA A 181 -1.52 29.89 -13.17
C ALA A 181 -1.89 29.20 -11.86
N GLY A 182 -2.17 27.88 -11.93
CA GLY A 182 -2.53 27.07 -10.76
C GLY A 182 -1.41 27.07 -9.72
N LYS A 183 -1.77 27.09 -8.43
CA LYS A 183 -0.79 26.84 -7.37
C LYS A 183 -0.35 25.39 -7.47
N THR A 184 0.94 25.14 -7.32
CA THR A 184 1.49 23.79 -7.15
C THR A 184 0.96 23.17 -5.87
N VAL A 185 0.37 21.98 -5.96
CA VAL A 185 -0.21 21.26 -4.84
C VAL A 185 0.22 19.79 -4.85
N ALA A 186 0.22 19.19 -3.69
CA ALA A 186 0.41 17.75 -3.55
C ALA A 186 -0.94 17.14 -3.13
N ILE A 187 -1.55 16.37 -4.04
CA ILE A 187 -2.86 15.74 -3.84
C ILE A 187 -2.65 14.27 -3.50
N ARG A 188 -3.28 13.83 -2.42
CA ARG A 188 -3.26 12.44 -1.96
C ARG A 188 -4.69 11.94 -1.87
N ILE A 189 -5.01 10.95 -2.71
CA ILE A 189 -6.35 10.36 -2.77
C ILE A 189 -6.45 9.30 -1.68
N PRO A 190 -7.35 9.47 -0.69
CA PRO A 190 -7.48 8.50 0.38
C PRO A 190 -7.99 7.17 -0.14
N GLY A 191 -7.56 6.09 0.52
CA GLY A 191 -8.12 4.75 0.31
C GLY A 191 -9.36 4.53 1.15
N GLN A 192 -10.13 3.51 0.79
CA GLN A 192 -11.29 3.02 1.52
C GLN A 192 -11.07 1.55 1.89
N LEU A 193 -11.28 1.21 3.15
CA LEU A 193 -11.28 -0.18 3.61
C LEU A 193 -12.50 -0.91 3.04
N ILE A 194 -12.27 -2.12 2.52
CA ILE A 194 -13.27 -3.00 1.89
C ILE A 194 -13.27 -4.34 2.64
#